data_b15745e495d2fa8927f0e5f421722a05
#
_entry.id   b15745e495d2fa8927f0e5f421722a05
#
_cell.length_a   1.000
_cell.length_b   1.000
_cell.length_c   1.000
_cell.angle_alpha   90.00
_cell.angle_beta   90.00
_cell.angle_gamma   90.00
#
_symmetry.space_group_name_H-M   'P 1'
#
loop_
_entity.id
_entity.type
_entity.pdbx_description
1 polymer ?
#
loop_
_entity_poly.entity_id
_entity_poly.type
_entity_poly.pdbx_seq_one_letter_code
_entity_poly.pdbx_strand_id
1 'polypeptide(L)'
;MKLKNILYSMMMGTAVLTGTTSCVSDLDQYPHTETTSKDVYTSLANYEAVLGKIYAAMVTSGQGKGGDNKDMESVLNKGAGFDYMRMFINMQECGTDEFASTWLTGEQTTGLTYLSWDANDAWVSDMYYRIYYNIALCNEFLRNANSANFSGADAEKMKEYKAEVRFMRALFYYHALDFYRNIPMVTENDPVGSYIPPRYTPQQTFDYIESELKDCVGDMLPASTCPYGQASQGAAYTLLAKLYLNSEVYTGVAK
;
A
#
# COMPACT_ATOMS: atom_id res chain seq x y z
N MET A 1 -11.74 53.63 -41.98
CA MET A 1 -11.26 52.21 -41.93
C MET A 1 -11.97 51.48 -43.06
N LYS A 2 -11.23 50.84 -44.00
CA LYS A 2 -11.85 50.26 -45.19
C LYS A 2 -12.49 48.90 -44.83
N LEU A 3 -13.71 48.64 -45.28
CA LEU A 3 -14.51 47.42 -44.99
C LEU A 3 -13.69 46.09 -45.17
N LYS A 4 -12.72 46.08 -46.10
CA LYS A 4 -11.78 44.99 -46.32
C LYS A 4 -10.93 44.64 -45.06
N ASN A 5 -10.52 45.64 -44.27
CA ASN A 5 -9.68 45.38 -43.08
C ASN A 5 -10.51 44.79 -41.94
N ILE A 6 -11.81 45.10 -41.85
CA ILE A 6 -12.73 44.50 -40.86
C ILE A 6 -13.00 43.03 -41.24
N LEU A 7 -13.16 42.72 -42.56
CA LEU A 7 -13.35 41.36 -43.03
C LEU A 7 -12.10 40.46 -42.76
N TYR A 8 -10.89 40.98 -42.97
CA TYR A 8 -9.65 40.23 -42.67
C TYR A 8 -9.44 40.02 -41.17
N SER A 9 -9.79 41.01 -40.34
CA SER A 9 -9.74 40.84 -38.87
C SER A 9 -10.74 39.81 -38.36
N MET A 10 -11.94 39.78 -38.97
CA MET A 10 -12.97 38.79 -38.62
C MET A 10 -12.56 37.38 -39.09
N MET A 11 -11.99 37.23 -40.28
CA MET A 11 -11.48 35.94 -40.79
C MET A 11 -10.30 35.42 -39.97
N MET A 12 -9.40 36.28 -39.50
CA MET A 12 -8.26 35.90 -38.70
C MET A 12 -8.70 35.51 -37.27
N GLY A 13 -9.73 36.20 -36.69
CA GLY A 13 -10.31 35.85 -35.39
C GLY A 13 -11.03 34.50 -35.38
N THR A 14 -11.70 34.14 -36.49
CA THR A 14 -12.39 32.85 -36.62
C THR A 14 -11.42 31.69 -36.78
N ALA A 15 -10.29 31.89 -37.48
CA ALA A 15 -9.25 30.87 -37.69
C ALA A 15 -8.51 30.54 -36.38
N VAL A 16 -8.35 31.50 -35.45
CA VAL A 16 -7.73 31.28 -34.12
C VAL A 16 -8.65 30.52 -33.19
N LEU A 17 -9.97 30.73 -33.28
CA LEU A 17 -10.96 30.06 -32.43
C LEU A 17 -11.21 28.59 -32.84
N THR A 18 -10.96 28.21 -34.10
CA THR A 18 -11.11 26.82 -34.54
C THR A 18 -9.86 25.96 -34.33
N GLY A 19 -8.71 26.58 -34.02
CA GLY A 19 -7.44 25.87 -33.75
C GLY A 19 -7.23 25.36 -32.35
N THR A 20 -8.11 25.70 -31.40
CA THR A 20 -7.93 25.34 -29.98
C THR A 20 -8.72 24.10 -29.53
N THR A 21 -9.44 23.43 -30.44
CA THR A 21 -10.10 22.15 -30.13
C THR A 21 -9.21 20.93 -30.43
N SER A 22 -7.91 21.15 -30.61
CA SER A 22 -6.97 20.07 -30.89
C SER A 22 -6.59 19.37 -29.58
N CYS A 23 -7.04 18.12 -29.44
CA CYS A 23 -6.36 17.03 -28.76
C CYS A 23 -6.23 17.10 -27.23
N VAL A 24 -7.28 17.45 -26.48
CA VAL A 24 -7.30 17.12 -25.04
C VAL A 24 -7.55 15.62 -24.85
N SER A 25 -8.30 14.96 -25.73
CA SER A 25 -8.53 13.51 -25.71
C SER A 25 -7.33 12.65 -26.12
N ASP A 26 -6.32 13.25 -26.75
CA ASP A 26 -5.12 12.53 -27.21
C ASP A 26 -4.00 12.53 -26.17
N LEU A 27 -4.21 13.23 -25.03
CA LEU A 27 -3.29 13.24 -23.90
C LEU A 27 -3.52 12.06 -22.93
N ASP A 28 -4.68 11.43 -22.99
CA ASP A 28 -5.01 10.21 -22.24
C ASP A 28 -4.51 8.96 -22.99
N GLN A 29 -3.22 8.91 -23.30
CA GLN A 29 -2.63 7.74 -23.91
C GLN A 29 -2.41 6.64 -22.86
N TYR A 30 -3.15 5.57 -23.00
CA TYR A 30 -2.90 4.34 -22.25
C TYR A 30 -1.73 3.57 -22.89
N PRO A 31 -0.82 2.98 -22.10
CA PRO A 31 0.23 2.13 -22.66
C PRO A 31 -0.40 0.96 -23.43
N HIS A 32 -0.01 0.80 -24.70
CA HIS A 32 -0.53 -0.27 -25.56
C HIS A 32 0.12 -1.63 -25.29
N THR A 33 1.20 -1.66 -24.51
CA THR A 33 2.04 -2.83 -24.27
C THR A 33 2.09 -3.26 -22.80
N GLU A 34 1.50 -2.47 -21.89
CA GLU A 34 1.49 -2.75 -20.46
C GLU A 34 0.07 -3.01 -19.98
N THR A 35 -0.08 -3.95 -19.06
CA THR A 35 -1.34 -4.27 -18.41
C THR A 35 -1.74 -3.13 -17.47
N THR A 36 -2.91 -2.55 -17.68
CA THR A 36 -3.44 -1.48 -16.83
C THR A 36 -4.33 -2.04 -15.71
N SER A 37 -4.64 -1.24 -14.68
CA SER A 37 -5.60 -1.63 -13.65
C SER A 37 -6.95 -2.04 -14.23
N LYS A 38 -7.40 -1.41 -15.33
CA LYS A 38 -8.65 -1.79 -16.02
C LYS A 38 -8.60 -3.20 -16.60
N ASP A 39 -7.44 -3.67 -17.02
CA ASP A 39 -7.26 -5.01 -17.58
C ASP A 39 -7.15 -6.07 -16.48
N VAL A 40 -6.61 -5.69 -15.32
CA VAL A 40 -6.44 -6.57 -14.17
C VAL A 40 -7.76 -6.81 -13.44
N TYR A 41 -8.50 -5.75 -13.09
CA TYR A 41 -9.67 -5.83 -12.21
C TYR A 41 -10.98 -6.13 -12.97
N THR A 42 -11.00 -7.21 -13.76
CA THR A 42 -12.13 -7.56 -14.66
C THR A 42 -12.97 -8.73 -14.18
N SER A 43 -12.47 -9.58 -13.29
CA SER A 43 -13.17 -10.77 -12.80
C SER A 43 -12.82 -11.07 -11.34
N LEU A 44 -13.69 -11.81 -10.64
CA LEU A 44 -13.46 -12.23 -9.26
C LEU A 44 -12.13 -12.99 -9.11
N ALA A 45 -11.78 -13.85 -10.06
CA ALA A 45 -10.52 -14.58 -10.07
C ALA A 45 -9.30 -13.66 -10.16
N ASN A 46 -9.42 -12.56 -10.89
CA ASN A 46 -8.35 -11.58 -10.98
C ASN A 46 -8.18 -10.81 -9.65
N TYR A 47 -9.28 -10.48 -8.96
CA TYR A 47 -9.22 -9.91 -7.61
C TYR A 47 -8.56 -10.89 -6.63
N GLU A 48 -8.89 -12.18 -6.70
CA GLU A 48 -8.23 -13.21 -5.90
C GLU A 48 -6.72 -13.28 -6.15
N ALA A 49 -6.30 -13.17 -7.41
CA ALA A 49 -4.88 -13.15 -7.78
C ALA A 49 -4.16 -11.91 -7.21
N VAL A 50 -4.81 -10.73 -7.20
CA VAL A 50 -4.23 -9.52 -6.58
C VAL A 50 -4.18 -9.64 -5.06
N LEU A 51 -5.20 -10.23 -4.42
CA LEU A 51 -5.17 -10.55 -2.99
C LEU A 51 -4.00 -11.49 -2.68
N GLY A 52 -3.80 -12.52 -3.50
CA GLY A 52 -2.63 -13.41 -3.40
C GLY A 52 -1.29 -12.67 -3.53
N LYS A 53 -1.22 -11.63 -4.39
CA LYS A 53 -0.03 -10.77 -4.49
C LYS A 53 0.23 -9.97 -3.21
N ILE A 54 -0.82 -9.47 -2.54
CA ILE A 54 -0.67 -8.74 -1.26
C ILE A 54 -0.05 -9.64 -0.19
N TYR A 55 -0.48 -10.91 -0.10
CA TYR A 55 0.15 -11.89 0.79
C TYR A 55 1.58 -12.22 0.37
N ALA A 56 1.79 -12.50 -0.91
CA ALA A 56 3.10 -12.84 -1.44
C ALA A 56 4.13 -11.72 -1.21
N ALA A 57 3.70 -10.46 -1.25
CA ALA A 57 4.58 -9.31 -1.01
C ALA A 57 5.18 -9.26 0.41
N MET A 58 4.65 -10.04 1.36
CA MET A 58 5.26 -10.20 2.69
C MET A 58 6.46 -11.17 2.68
N VAL A 59 6.53 -12.10 1.74
CA VAL A 59 7.56 -13.16 1.71
C VAL A 59 8.41 -13.16 0.44
N THR A 60 8.04 -12.38 -0.58
CA THR A 60 8.79 -12.28 -1.84
C THR A 60 9.23 -10.85 -2.12
N SER A 61 10.36 -10.71 -2.78
CA SER A 61 10.89 -9.39 -3.19
C SER A 61 10.19 -8.85 -4.45
N GLY A 62 9.44 -9.67 -5.17
CA GLY A 62 8.75 -9.33 -6.42
C GLY A 62 8.29 -10.58 -7.16
N GLN A 63 7.75 -10.40 -8.37
CA GLN A 63 7.22 -11.50 -9.20
C GLN A 63 8.32 -12.29 -9.96
N GLY A 64 9.57 -11.83 -9.91
CA GLY A 64 10.68 -12.50 -10.56
C GLY A 64 11.17 -13.76 -9.84
N LYS A 65 12.22 -14.39 -10.38
CA LYS A 65 12.94 -15.46 -9.69
C LYS A 65 13.53 -14.93 -8.39
N GLY A 66 13.65 -15.80 -7.38
CA GLY A 66 14.15 -15.43 -6.07
C GLY A 66 15.41 -14.58 -6.14
N GLY A 67 15.40 -13.45 -5.46
CA GLY A 67 16.44 -12.46 -5.46
C GLY A 67 16.22 -11.25 -6.37
N ASP A 68 15.23 -11.27 -7.26
CA ASP A 68 14.90 -10.15 -8.12
C ASP A 68 13.93 -9.18 -7.43
N ASN A 69 14.33 -7.94 -7.26
CA ASN A 69 13.58 -6.87 -6.59
C ASN A 69 12.73 -6.04 -7.58
N LYS A 70 12.12 -6.71 -8.55
CA LYS A 70 11.50 -6.04 -9.71
C LYS A 70 10.39 -5.05 -9.37
N ASP A 71 9.68 -5.29 -8.28
CA ASP A 71 8.59 -4.39 -7.88
C ASP A 71 9.09 -3.07 -7.26
N MET A 72 10.32 -3.04 -6.70
CA MET A 72 10.83 -1.90 -5.92
C MET A 72 12.33 -1.63 -6.16
N GLU A 73 12.91 -2.18 -7.21
CA GLU A 73 14.36 -2.10 -7.49
C GLU A 73 14.91 -0.67 -7.49
N SER A 74 14.11 0.31 -7.93
CA SER A 74 14.53 1.69 -8.02
C SER A 74 14.51 2.47 -6.68
N VAL A 75 13.91 1.92 -5.63
CA VAL A 75 13.72 2.63 -4.35
C VAL A 75 14.38 1.93 -3.16
N LEU A 76 14.73 0.65 -3.28
CA LEU A 76 15.39 -0.08 -2.19
C LEU A 76 16.91 0.07 -2.25
N ASN A 77 17.50 0.35 -1.08
CA ASN A 77 18.96 0.45 -0.92
C ASN A 77 19.61 -0.93 -0.79
N LYS A 78 18.87 -1.89 -0.27
CA LYS A 78 19.29 -3.29 -0.18
C LYS A 78 18.84 -4.02 -1.43
N GLY A 79 19.75 -4.58 -2.16
CA GLY A 79 19.47 -5.32 -3.37
C GLY A 79 18.47 -6.48 -3.19
N ALA A 80 18.30 -7.23 -4.23
CA ALA A 80 17.46 -8.42 -4.29
C ALA A 80 17.65 -9.33 -3.06
N GLY A 81 16.56 -9.82 -2.50
CA GLY A 81 16.57 -10.79 -1.39
C GLY A 81 16.18 -10.24 -0.02
N PHE A 82 15.86 -8.97 0.08
CA PHE A 82 15.29 -8.41 1.32
C PHE A 82 13.78 -8.31 1.18
N ASP A 83 13.09 -9.37 1.62
CA ASP A 83 11.64 -9.40 1.71
C ASP A 83 11.15 -8.71 3.00
N TYR A 84 9.84 -8.46 3.04
CA TYR A 84 9.19 -7.78 4.15
C TYR A 84 9.42 -8.48 5.49
N MET A 85 9.23 -9.80 5.54
CA MET A 85 9.33 -10.57 6.79
C MET A 85 10.77 -10.59 7.32
N ARG A 86 11.76 -10.68 6.46
CA ARG A 86 13.16 -10.59 6.87
C ARG A 86 13.51 -9.21 7.44
N MET A 87 13.04 -8.15 6.78
CA MET A 87 13.23 -6.79 7.29
C MET A 87 12.54 -6.61 8.63
N PHE A 88 11.29 -7.06 8.73
CA PHE A 88 10.51 -7.00 9.96
C PHE A 88 11.24 -7.68 11.12
N ILE A 89 11.67 -8.92 10.94
CA ILE A 89 12.38 -9.70 11.98
C ILE A 89 13.69 -9.01 12.37
N ASN A 90 14.50 -8.58 11.40
CA ASN A 90 15.78 -7.95 11.71
C ASN A 90 15.59 -6.62 12.47
N MET A 91 14.59 -5.81 12.12
CA MET A 91 14.29 -4.56 12.83
C MET A 91 13.74 -4.80 14.24
N GLN A 92 13.05 -5.91 14.47
CA GLN A 92 12.55 -6.26 15.80
C GLN A 92 13.64 -6.88 16.67
N GLU A 93 14.48 -7.76 16.11
CA GLU A 93 15.32 -8.66 16.91
C GLU A 93 16.79 -8.24 17.00
N CYS A 94 17.35 -7.58 15.97
CA CYS A 94 18.79 -7.23 15.98
C CYS A 94 19.23 -6.32 17.14
N GLY A 95 18.29 -5.54 17.70
CA GLY A 95 18.54 -4.65 18.83
C GLY A 95 18.25 -5.26 20.19
N THR A 96 17.93 -6.57 20.26
CA THR A 96 17.58 -7.28 21.49
C THR A 96 18.71 -8.17 21.99
N ASP A 97 18.62 -8.63 23.24
CA ASP A 97 19.54 -9.61 23.83
C ASP A 97 19.26 -11.05 23.36
N GLU A 98 18.16 -11.28 22.63
CA GLU A 98 17.75 -12.60 22.16
C GLU A 98 18.38 -12.97 20.82
N PHE A 99 18.84 -11.99 20.06
CA PHE A 99 19.36 -12.20 18.71
C PHE A 99 20.77 -11.59 18.54
N ALA A 100 21.73 -12.42 18.09
CA ALA A 100 23.08 -11.99 17.77
C ALA A 100 23.33 -12.09 16.26
N SER A 101 23.37 -10.95 15.56
CA SER A 101 23.78 -10.92 14.16
C SER A 101 25.30 -11.09 14.05
N THR A 102 25.74 -12.11 13.29
CA THR A 102 27.16 -12.34 13.02
C THR A 102 27.64 -11.69 11.72
N TRP A 103 26.71 -11.17 10.89
CA TRP A 103 26.97 -10.62 9.57
C TRP A 103 26.87 -9.08 9.56
N LEU A 104 27.37 -8.43 10.61
CA LEU A 104 27.21 -7.00 10.86
C LEU A 104 27.50 -6.11 9.64
N THR A 105 28.67 -6.29 9.03
CA THR A 105 29.09 -5.46 7.88
C THR A 105 28.47 -5.95 6.57
N GLY A 106 28.50 -7.26 6.32
CA GLY A 106 27.98 -7.84 5.08
C GLY A 106 26.48 -7.60 4.88
N GLU A 107 25.71 -7.75 5.95
CA GLU A 107 24.26 -7.51 5.94
C GLU A 107 23.88 -6.08 6.39
N GLN A 108 24.86 -5.24 6.72
CA GLN A 108 24.65 -3.86 7.20
C GLN A 108 23.73 -3.75 8.43
N THR A 109 23.75 -4.75 9.32
CA THR A 109 22.92 -4.77 10.55
C THR A 109 23.60 -4.07 11.72
N THR A 110 24.74 -3.44 11.54
CA THR A 110 25.51 -2.75 12.59
C THR A 110 24.68 -1.69 13.30
N GLY A 111 23.96 -0.85 12.53
CA GLY A 111 23.09 0.18 13.10
C GLY A 111 22.01 -0.39 14.00
N LEU A 112 21.34 -1.43 13.56
CA LEU A 112 20.29 -2.11 14.33
C LEU A 112 20.86 -2.77 15.59
N THR A 113 21.95 -3.53 15.45
CA THR A 113 22.56 -4.30 16.56
C THR A 113 23.10 -3.39 17.67
N TYR A 114 23.70 -2.25 17.32
CA TYR A 114 24.25 -1.30 18.30
C TYR A 114 23.33 -0.13 18.64
N LEU A 115 22.06 -0.19 18.23
CA LEU A 115 21.04 0.85 18.47
C LEU A 115 21.49 2.25 18.00
N SER A 116 22.22 2.30 16.87
CA SER A 116 22.83 3.52 16.31
C SER A 116 22.31 3.86 14.91
N TRP A 117 21.12 3.35 14.54
CA TRP A 117 20.49 3.64 13.25
C TRP A 117 20.06 5.10 13.12
N ASP A 118 19.98 5.58 11.90
CA ASP A 118 19.40 6.85 11.53
C ASP A 118 18.46 6.70 10.30
N ALA A 119 17.98 7.82 9.77
CA ALA A 119 17.08 7.82 8.61
C ALA A 119 17.74 7.30 7.31
N ASN A 120 19.07 7.18 7.27
CA ASN A 120 19.82 6.66 6.12
C ASN A 120 20.17 5.18 6.28
N ASP A 121 19.84 4.57 7.43
CA ASP A 121 20.02 3.13 7.61
C ASP A 121 19.17 2.38 6.57
N ALA A 122 19.81 1.47 5.85
CA ALA A 122 19.19 0.78 4.73
C ALA A 122 17.99 -0.09 5.17
N TRP A 123 18.05 -0.71 6.36
CA TRP A 123 16.93 -1.50 6.88
C TRP A 123 15.74 -0.64 7.24
N VAL A 124 16.01 0.50 7.90
CA VAL A 124 14.99 1.46 8.30
C VAL A 124 14.29 2.06 7.08
N SER A 125 15.04 2.52 6.09
CA SER A 125 14.48 3.13 4.88
C SER A 125 13.74 2.11 4.00
N ASP A 126 14.32 0.93 3.79
CA ASP A 126 13.73 -0.08 2.91
C ASP A 126 12.46 -0.69 3.49
N MET A 127 12.41 -0.90 4.83
CA MET A 127 11.17 -1.34 5.50
C MET A 127 10.05 -0.30 5.35
N TYR A 128 10.36 0.99 5.44
CA TYR A 128 9.40 2.06 5.18
C TYR A 128 8.80 1.96 3.77
N TYR A 129 9.64 1.83 2.75
CA TYR A 129 9.17 1.67 1.38
C TYR A 129 8.36 0.40 1.18
N ARG A 130 8.76 -0.72 1.79
CA ARG A 130 8.01 -1.98 1.72
C ARG A 130 6.62 -1.87 2.34
N ILE A 131 6.49 -1.22 3.48
CA ILE A 131 5.20 -0.98 4.13
C ILE A 131 4.29 -0.17 3.19
N TYR A 132 4.79 0.95 2.66
CA TYR A 132 3.97 1.82 1.82
C TYR A 132 3.65 1.24 0.45
N TYR A 133 4.53 0.41 -0.10
CA TYR A 133 4.21 -0.38 -1.29
C TYR A 133 3.02 -1.30 -1.04
N ASN A 134 3.02 -2.04 0.06
CA ASN A 134 1.91 -2.92 0.40
C ASN A 134 0.61 -2.16 0.73
N ILE A 135 0.70 -1.01 1.38
CA ILE A 135 -0.45 -0.12 1.57
C ILE A 135 -1.00 0.35 0.21
N ALA A 136 -0.12 0.71 -0.73
CA ALA A 136 -0.54 1.11 -2.07
C ALA A 136 -1.25 -0.03 -2.82
N LEU A 137 -0.78 -1.27 -2.72
CA LEU A 137 -1.46 -2.45 -3.29
C LEU A 137 -2.86 -2.64 -2.67
N CYS A 138 -2.98 -2.50 -1.34
CA CYS A 138 -4.29 -2.58 -0.66
C CYS A 138 -5.24 -1.47 -1.13
N ASN A 139 -4.74 -0.23 -1.22
CA ASN A 139 -5.54 0.90 -1.65
C ASN A 139 -5.99 0.75 -3.12
N GLU A 140 -5.12 0.27 -4.00
CA GLU A 140 -5.47 0.02 -5.40
C GLU A 140 -6.54 -1.08 -5.52
N PHE A 141 -6.40 -2.17 -4.77
CA PHE A 141 -7.43 -3.21 -4.71
C PHE A 141 -8.77 -2.63 -4.26
N LEU A 142 -8.80 -1.92 -3.13
CA LEU A 142 -10.04 -1.39 -2.56
C LEU A 142 -10.69 -0.34 -3.46
N ARG A 143 -9.91 0.52 -4.12
CA ARG A 143 -10.42 1.52 -5.09
C ARG A 143 -11.17 0.84 -6.23
N ASN A 144 -10.59 -0.20 -6.81
CA ASN A 144 -11.24 -0.96 -7.88
C ASN A 144 -12.42 -1.79 -7.37
N ALA A 145 -12.29 -2.45 -6.21
CA ALA A 145 -13.35 -3.26 -5.61
C ALA A 145 -14.58 -2.43 -5.17
N ASN A 146 -14.39 -1.16 -4.79
CA ASN A 146 -15.49 -0.27 -4.43
C ASN A 146 -16.32 0.19 -5.65
N SER A 147 -15.74 0.19 -6.83
CA SER A 147 -16.43 0.51 -8.09
C SER A 147 -16.90 -0.72 -8.87
N ALA A 148 -16.55 -1.93 -8.43
CA ALA A 148 -16.94 -3.17 -9.10
C ALA A 148 -18.42 -3.52 -8.84
N ASN A 149 -19.08 -4.07 -9.88
CA ASN A 149 -20.48 -4.48 -9.83
C ASN A 149 -20.58 -6.00 -9.90
N PHE A 150 -20.42 -6.67 -8.77
CA PHE A 150 -20.69 -8.10 -8.62
C PHE A 150 -22.10 -8.34 -8.04
N SER A 151 -22.68 -9.51 -8.28
CA SER A 151 -24.00 -9.89 -7.78
C SER A 151 -24.01 -11.33 -7.26
N GLY A 152 -25.01 -11.66 -6.44
CA GLY A 152 -25.16 -13.01 -5.89
C GLY A 152 -23.92 -13.47 -5.09
N ALA A 153 -23.48 -14.70 -5.31
CA ALA A 153 -22.33 -15.29 -4.59
C ALA A 153 -21.01 -14.53 -4.82
N ASP A 154 -20.84 -13.95 -6.00
CA ASP A 154 -19.62 -13.17 -6.30
C ASP A 154 -19.57 -11.87 -5.50
N ALA A 155 -20.71 -11.24 -5.23
CA ALA A 155 -20.77 -10.05 -4.38
C ALA A 155 -20.40 -10.38 -2.92
N GLU A 156 -20.90 -11.49 -2.38
CA GLU A 156 -20.52 -11.95 -1.03
C GLU A 156 -19.02 -12.28 -0.96
N LYS A 157 -18.49 -12.95 -1.97
CA LYS A 157 -17.06 -13.26 -2.03
C LYS A 157 -16.18 -11.99 -2.16
N MET A 158 -16.60 -11.00 -2.93
CA MET A 158 -15.93 -9.70 -3.01
C MET A 158 -15.94 -8.98 -1.66
N LYS A 159 -17.02 -9.10 -0.89
CA LYS A 159 -17.12 -8.53 0.45
C LYS A 159 -16.09 -9.16 1.41
N GLU A 160 -15.93 -10.50 1.36
CA GLU A 160 -14.87 -11.20 2.09
C GLU A 160 -13.48 -10.71 1.68
N TYR A 161 -13.18 -10.61 0.39
CA TYR A 161 -11.90 -10.14 -0.11
C TYR A 161 -11.59 -8.69 0.32
N LYS A 162 -12.58 -7.81 0.27
CA LYS A 162 -12.43 -6.42 0.76
C LYS A 162 -12.11 -6.38 2.25
N ALA A 163 -12.77 -7.21 3.06
CA ALA A 163 -12.51 -7.29 4.49
C ALA A 163 -11.10 -7.78 4.77
N GLU A 164 -10.64 -8.79 4.05
CA GLU A 164 -9.29 -9.33 4.17
C GLU A 164 -8.21 -8.32 3.76
N VAL A 165 -8.41 -7.57 2.67
CA VAL A 165 -7.50 -6.51 2.24
C VAL A 165 -7.48 -5.34 3.24
N ARG A 166 -8.63 -4.97 3.84
CA ARG A 166 -8.69 -3.96 4.91
C ARG A 166 -7.91 -4.41 6.14
N PHE A 167 -8.03 -5.69 6.52
CA PHE A 167 -7.21 -6.28 7.58
C PHE A 167 -5.71 -6.19 7.24
N MET A 168 -5.29 -6.57 6.04
CA MET A 168 -3.88 -6.50 5.61
C MET A 168 -3.36 -5.06 5.65
N ARG A 169 -4.14 -4.09 5.18
CA ARG A 169 -3.80 -2.67 5.27
C ARG A 169 -3.64 -2.20 6.72
N ALA A 170 -4.55 -2.60 7.61
CA ALA A 170 -4.47 -2.31 9.03
C ALA A 170 -3.21 -2.90 9.66
N LEU A 171 -2.81 -4.11 9.28
CA LEU A 171 -1.56 -4.76 9.69
C LEU A 171 -0.33 -3.96 9.24
N PHE A 172 -0.30 -3.51 7.99
CA PHE A 172 0.81 -2.67 7.49
C PHE A 172 0.87 -1.32 8.19
N TYR A 173 -0.27 -0.69 8.47
CA TYR A 173 -0.30 0.54 9.28
C TYR A 173 0.09 0.30 10.75
N TYR A 174 -0.23 -0.87 11.32
CA TYR A 174 0.25 -1.24 12.64
C TYR A 174 1.78 -1.33 12.68
N HIS A 175 2.41 -1.98 11.69
CA HIS A 175 3.87 -2.02 11.58
C HIS A 175 4.46 -0.62 11.34
N ALA A 176 3.80 0.22 10.53
CA ALA A 176 4.23 1.61 10.33
C ALA A 176 4.16 2.42 11.63
N LEU A 177 3.10 2.27 12.43
CA LEU A 177 2.96 2.90 13.73
C LEU A 177 4.07 2.46 14.70
N ASP A 178 4.33 1.16 14.73
CA ASP A 178 5.31 0.56 15.65
C ASP A 178 6.75 1.02 15.34
N PHE A 179 7.15 1.01 14.06
CA PHE A 179 8.50 1.39 13.65
C PHE A 179 8.73 2.90 13.57
N TYR A 180 7.72 3.69 13.14
CA TYR A 180 7.95 5.10 12.76
C TYR A 180 7.08 6.10 13.51
N ARG A 181 6.10 5.68 14.29
CA ARG A 181 5.19 6.49 15.12
C ARG A 181 4.34 7.48 14.32
N ASN A 182 4.95 8.55 13.80
CA ASN A 182 4.25 9.59 13.05
C ASN A 182 4.41 9.32 11.56
N ILE A 183 3.33 8.92 10.91
CA ILE A 183 3.37 8.37 9.55
C ILE A 183 2.41 9.09 8.61
N PRO A 184 2.72 9.14 7.29
CA PRO A 184 1.76 9.56 6.28
C PRO A 184 0.55 8.61 6.24
N MET A 185 -0.66 9.16 6.17
CA MET A 185 -1.89 8.39 6.02
C MET A 185 -2.44 8.55 4.61
N VAL A 186 -2.62 7.43 3.91
CA VAL A 186 -3.19 7.38 2.57
C VAL A 186 -4.14 6.19 2.43
N THR A 187 -5.29 6.43 1.83
CA THR A 187 -6.35 5.42 1.64
C THR A 187 -6.75 5.33 0.16
N GLU A 188 -7.66 4.42 -0.16
CA GLU A 188 -8.24 4.28 -1.50
C GLU A 188 -9.01 5.52 -1.97
N ASN A 189 -9.40 6.39 -1.05
CA ASN A 189 -10.17 7.62 -1.35
C ASN A 189 -9.27 8.80 -1.72
N ASP A 190 -7.97 8.68 -1.50
CA ASP A 190 -7.02 9.74 -1.81
C ASP A 190 -6.63 9.73 -3.29
N PRO A 191 -6.26 10.89 -3.87
CA PRO A 191 -5.83 10.98 -5.26
C PRO A 191 -4.59 10.12 -5.55
N VAL A 192 -4.55 9.54 -6.76
CA VAL A 192 -3.37 8.86 -7.29
C VAL A 192 -2.44 9.87 -7.94
N GLY A 193 -1.13 9.70 -7.79
CA GLY A 193 -0.11 10.56 -8.41
C GLY A 193 0.52 11.54 -7.41
N SER A 194 0.65 12.80 -7.82
CA SER A 194 1.36 13.83 -7.04
C SER A 194 0.57 14.33 -5.82
N TYR A 195 0.18 13.43 -4.93
CA TYR A 195 -0.51 13.73 -3.69
C TYR A 195 0.46 13.64 -2.51
N ILE A 196 0.45 14.63 -1.64
CA ILE A 196 1.21 14.62 -0.38
C ILE A 196 0.23 14.31 0.75
N PRO A 197 0.26 13.08 1.29
CA PRO A 197 -0.66 12.68 2.35
C PRO A 197 -0.40 13.43 3.66
N PRO A 198 -1.44 13.65 4.48
CA PRO A 198 -1.27 14.22 5.81
C PRO A 198 -0.47 13.29 6.70
N ARG A 199 0.32 13.86 7.59
CA ARG A 199 1.05 13.11 8.62
C ARG A 199 0.15 12.90 9.83
N TYR A 200 -0.12 11.64 10.16
CA TYR A 200 -0.88 11.25 11.33
C TYR A 200 0.01 11.14 12.57
N THR A 201 -0.55 11.52 13.71
CA THR A 201 0.03 11.24 15.03
C THR A 201 -0.17 9.76 15.39
N PRO A 202 0.58 9.22 16.38
CA PRO A 202 0.36 7.85 16.83
C PRO A 202 -1.08 7.59 17.29
N GLN A 203 -1.73 8.54 17.96
CA GLN A 203 -3.14 8.43 18.35
C GLN A 203 -4.06 8.31 17.13
N GLN A 204 -3.91 9.17 16.13
CA GLN A 204 -4.73 9.13 14.94
C GLN A 204 -4.54 7.82 14.17
N THR A 205 -3.31 7.31 14.09
CA THR A 205 -3.01 6.03 13.45
C THR A 205 -3.60 4.86 14.24
N PHE A 206 -3.50 4.90 15.56
CA PHE A 206 -4.11 3.91 16.45
C PHE A 206 -5.63 3.85 16.22
N ASP A 207 -6.30 5.00 16.26
CA ASP A 207 -7.75 5.09 16.08
C ASP A 207 -8.18 4.59 14.69
N TYR A 208 -7.40 4.88 13.66
CA TYR A 208 -7.63 4.37 12.30
C TYR A 208 -7.52 2.84 12.24
N ILE A 209 -6.45 2.25 12.79
CA ILE A 209 -6.25 0.80 12.80
C ILE A 209 -7.37 0.11 13.59
N GLU A 210 -7.74 0.65 14.74
CA GLU A 210 -8.83 0.14 15.57
C GLU A 210 -10.15 0.13 14.81
N SER A 211 -10.49 1.23 14.15
CA SER A 211 -11.72 1.36 13.36
C SER A 211 -11.72 0.38 12.18
N GLU A 212 -10.65 0.32 11.39
CA GLU A 212 -10.55 -0.60 10.25
C GLU A 212 -10.77 -2.06 10.66
N LEU A 213 -10.13 -2.49 11.75
CA LEU A 213 -10.27 -3.87 12.23
C LEU A 213 -11.66 -4.18 12.77
N LYS A 214 -12.27 -3.25 13.51
CA LYS A 214 -13.65 -3.42 14.02
C LYS A 214 -14.68 -3.48 12.91
N ASP A 215 -14.48 -2.67 11.88
CA ASP A 215 -15.41 -2.57 10.76
C ASP A 215 -15.30 -3.77 9.80
N CYS A 216 -14.10 -4.32 9.59
CA CYS A 216 -13.91 -5.39 8.62
C CYS A 216 -14.11 -6.80 9.21
N VAL A 217 -13.90 -7.00 10.54
CA VAL A 217 -13.86 -8.34 11.15
C VAL A 217 -15.15 -9.13 10.93
N GLY A 218 -16.31 -8.47 10.91
CA GLY A 218 -17.61 -9.13 10.70
C GLY A 218 -17.78 -9.76 9.31
N ASP A 219 -17.06 -9.26 8.32
CA ASP A 219 -17.09 -9.72 6.94
C ASP A 219 -15.94 -10.70 6.60
N MET A 220 -14.99 -10.91 7.52
CA MET A 220 -13.94 -11.91 7.39
C MET A 220 -14.43 -13.31 7.74
N LEU A 221 -13.82 -14.33 7.16
CA LEU A 221 -14.16 -15.72 7.47
C LEU A 221 -13.79 -16.10 8.90
N PRO A 222 -14.64 -16.84 9.62
CA PRO A 222 -14.28 -17.42 10.91
C PRO A 222 -13.18 -18.49 10.73
N ALA A 223 -12.35 -18.68 11.76
CA ALA A 223 -11.23 -19.63 11.70
C ALA A 223 -11.61 -21.06 11.32
N SER A 224 -12.85 -21.47 11.62
CA SER A 224 -13.37 -22.82 11.31
C SER A 224 -13.59 -23.08 9.82
N THR A 225 -13.77 -22.04 9.01
CA THR A 225 -14.06 -22.13 7.56
C THR A 225 -13.02 -21.40 6.71
N CYS A 226 -12.13 -20.64 7.34
CA CYS A 226 -11.09 -19.90 6.63
C CYS A 226 -10.05 -20.87 6.04
N PRO A 227 -9.74 -20.78 4.75
CA PRO A 227 -8.71 -21.60 4.13
C PRO A 227 -7.33 -21.35 4.78
N TYR A 228 -6.48 -22.39 4.76
CA TYR A 228 -5.12 -22.25 5.23
C TYR A 228 -4.36 -21.16 4.45
N GLY A 229 -3.65 -20.30 5.16
CA GLY A 229 -2.87 -19.22 4.57
C GLY A 229 -3.63 -17.90 4.35
N GLN A 230 -4.94 -17.86 4.63
CA GLN A 230 -5.74 -16.63 4.60
C GLN A 230 -5.96 -16.08 6.02
N ALA A 231 -6.16 -14.76 6.11
CA ALA A 231 -6.46 -14.12 7.39
C ALA A 231 -7.94 -14.34 7.77
N SER A 232 -8.14 -14.89 8.97
CA SER A 232 -9.47 -15.10 9.55
C SER A 232 -9.85 -13.97 10.51
N GLN A 233 -11.11 -14.01 11.01
CA GLN A 233 -11.53 -13.16 12.14
C GLN A 233 -10.56 -13.25 13.33
N GLY A 234 -9.99 -14.43 13.58
CA GLY A 234 -8.98 -14.64 14.63
C GLY A 234 -7.73 -13.80 14.44
N ALA A 235 -7.29 -13.60 13.19
CA ALA A 235 -6.15 -12.73 12.89
C ALA A 235 -6.47 -11.25 13.24
N ALA A 236 -7.67 -10.77 12.89
CA ALA A 236 -8.10 -9.41 13.21
C ALA A 236 -8.22 -9.18 14.72
N TYR A 237 -8.81 -10.12 15.47
CA TYR A 237 -8.88 -10.03 16.92
C TYR A 237 -7.50 -10.11 17.58
N THR A 238 -6.58 -10.90 17.04
CA THR A 238 -5.20 -10.98 17.55
C THR A 238 -4.47 -9.64 17.33
N LEU A 239 -4.64 -9.02 16.18
CA LEU A 239 -4.05 -7.71 15.89
C LEU A 239 -4.65 -6.62 16.80
N LEU A 240 -5.96 -6.63 17.04
CA LEU A 240 -6.61 -5.74 18.02
C LEU A 240 -6.05 -5.94 19.43
N ALA A 241 -5.86 -7.18 19.86
CA ALA A 241 -5.27 -7.48 21.16
C ALA A 241 -3.83 -6.92 21.27
N LYS A 242 -2.99 -7.10 20.23
CA LYS A 242 -1.65 -6.51 20.18
C LYS A 242 -1.68 -4.98 20.24
N LEU A 243 -2.59 -4.37 19.48
CA LEU A 243 -2.77 -2.92 19.44
C LEU A 243 -3.14 -2.39 20.84
N TYR A 244 -4.07 -3.05 21.55
CA TYR A 244 -4.50 -2.63 22.90
C TYR A 244 -3.44 -2.87 23.96
N LEU A 245 -2.71 -3.98 23.91
CA LEU A 245 -1.61 -4.24 24.84
C LEU A 245 -0.54 -3.16 24.80
N ASN A 246 -0.33 -2.55 23.65
CA ASN A 246 0.67 -1.49 23.44
C ASN A 246 0.05 -0.08 23.38
N SER A 247 -1.23 0.09 23.75
CA SER A 247 -1.94 1.36 23.62
C SER A 247 -1.23 2.50 24.37
N GLU A 248 -0.75 2.25 25.59
CA GLU A 248 -0.05 3.24 26.39
C GLU A 248 1.25 3.73 25.71
N VAL A 249 1.98 2.82 25.05
CA VAL A 249 3.20 3.15 24.29
C VAL A 249 2.89 4.07 23.12
N TYR A 250 1.78 3.82 22.40
CA TYR A 250 1.43 4.59 21.21
C TYR A 250 0.72 5.90 21.54
N THR A 251 -0.20 5.88 22.50
CA THR A 251 -1.14 6.99 22.77
C THR A 251 -0.92 7.70 24.11
N GLY A 252 -0.13 7.12 25.00
CA GLY A 252 0.05 7.58 26.37
C GLY A 252 -1.10 7.16 27.32
N VAL A 253 -2.06 6.35 26.82
CA VAL A 253 -3.24 5.90 27.59
C VAL A 253 -3.40 4.39 27.44
N ALA A 254 -3.50 3.68 28.57
CA ALA A 254 -3.83 2.24 28.58
C ALA A 254 -5.30 2.03 28.16
N LYS A 255 -5.56 0.99 27.37
CA LYS A 255 -6.92 0.58 26.94
C LYS A 255 -7.28 -0.81 27.46
#